data_ed909904b75efed35688309232cfb541
#
_entry.id   ed909904b75efed35688309232cfb541
#
_cell.length_a   1.000
_cell.length_b   1.000
_cell.length_c   1.000
_cell.angle_alpha   90.00
_cell.angle_beta   90.00
_cell.angle_gamma   90.00
#
_symmetry.space_group_name_H-M   'P 1'
#
loop_
_entity.id
_entity.type
_entity.pdbx_description
1 polymer ?
#
loop_
_entity_poly.entity_id
_entity_poly.type
_entity_poly.pdbx_seq_one_letter_code
_entity_poly.pdbx_strand_id
1 'polypeptide(L)'
;MIGIPVKSSTLDGLDALLSTVQMPTGIPVATVAVGGGDNAAYLAAQMLSIKYPILAEKLLAHRERMAAAIEADDRQIQEEL
;
A
#
# COMPACT_ATOMS: atom_id res chain seq x y z
N MET A 1 -13.92 -1.65 4.00
CA MET A 1 -13.62 -2.45 2.79
C MET A 1 -12.43 -1.84 2.07
N ILE A 2 -11.49 -2.66 1.63
CA ILE A 2 -10.32 -2.24 0.86
C ILE A 2 -10.43 -2.86 -0.53
N GLY A 3 -10.35 -2.02 -1.57
CA GLY A 3 -10.44 -2.47 -2.95
C GLY A 3 -9.06 -2.57 -3.59
N ILE A 4 -8.80 -3.67 -4.28
CA ILE A 4 -7.57 -3.90 -5.03
C ILE A 4 -7.92 -4.02 -6.51
N PRO A 5 -7.74 -2.95 -7.32
CA PRO A 5 -7.95 -3.07 -8.75
C PRO A 5 -6.94 -4.05 -9.34
N VAL A 6 -7.39 -4.90 -10.24
CA VAL A 6 -6.51 -5.85 -10.92
C VAL A 6 -6.41 -5.52 -12.40
N LYS A 7 -5.25 -5.78 -12.98
CA LYS A 7 -5.01 -5.56 -14.39
C LYS A 7 -5.90 -6.47 -15.22
N SER A 8 -6.69 -5.89 -16.13
CA SER A 8 -7.49 -6.63 -17.06
C SER A 8 -6.86 -6.60 -18.46
N SER A 9 -7.40 -7.40 -19.39
CA SER A 9 -6.93 -7.40 -20.77
C SER A 9 -7.25 -6.10 -21.52
N THR A 10 -8.12 -5.25 -20.95
CA THR A 10 -8.57 -3.98 -21.54
C THR A 10 -8.15 -2.84 -20.61
N LEU A 11 -7.55 -1.78 -21.15
CA LEU A 11 -7.20 -0.55 -20.41
C LEU A 11 -6.25 -0.73 -19.22
N ASP A 12 -5.51 -1.84 -19.15
CA ASP A 12 -4.47 -2.09 -18.11
C ASP A 12 -4.95 -1.90 -16.66
N GLY A 13 -6.22 -2.21 -16.39
CA GLY A 13 -6.79 -2.09 -15.06
C GLY A 13 -7.44 -0.74 -14.75
N LEU A 14 -7.48 0.18 -15.71
CA LEU A 14 -8.12 1.48 -15.51
C LEU A 14 -9.62 1.35 -15.23
N ASP A 15 -10.29 0.47 -15.96
CA ASP A 15 -11.71 0.18 -15.75
C ASP A 15 -11.98 -0.42 -14.35
N ALA A 16 -11.13 -1.33 -13.89
CA ALA A 16 -11.22 -1.89 -12.54
C ALA A 16 -10.98 -0.82 -11.48
N LEU A 17 -10.00 0.07 -11.69
CA LEU A 17 -9.72 1.19 -10.78
C LEU A 17 -10.94 2.13 -10.69
N LEU A 18 -11.49 2.54 -11.83
CA LEU A 18 -12.66 3.44 -11.85
C LEU A 18 -13.88 2.78 -11.19
N SER A 19 -14.11 1.49 -11.39
CA SER A 19 -15.20 0.77 -10.74
C SER A 19 -15.01 0.72 -9.22
N THR A 20 -13.78 0.66 -8.73
CA THR A 20 -13.48 0.57 -7.31
C THR A 20 -13.60 1.93 -6.62
N VAL A 21 -13.16 3.02 -7.28
CA VAL A 21 -13.16 4.36 -6.67
C VAL A 21 -14.50 5.07 -6.78
N GLN A 22 -15.31 4.76 -7.80
CA GLN A 22 -16.60 5.40 -8.04
C GLN A 22 -17.74 4.65 -7.38
N MET A 23 -17.69 4.55 -6.05
CA MET A 23 -18.74 3.89 -5.28
C MET A 23 -19.82 4.89 -4.84
N PRO A 24 -21.08 4.45 -4.71
CA PRO A 24 -22.16 5.33 -4.28
C PRO A 24 -21.97 5.78 -2.82
N THR A 25 -22.59 6.92 -2.51
CA THR A 25 -22.57 7.47 -1.14
C THR A 25 -23.09 6.43 -0.13
N GLY A 26 -22.35 6.25 0.94
CA GLY A 26 -22.66 5.26 1.97
C GLY A 26 -21.95 3.91 1.79
N ILE A 27 -21.27 3.71 0.67
CA ILE A 27 -20.47 2.50 0.40
C ILE A 27 -19.04 2.91 0.01
N PRO A 28 -18.28 3.48 0.95
CA PRO A 28 -16.90 3.88 0.63
C PRO A 28 -15.97 2.68 0.56
N VAL A 29 -15.01 2.74 -0.35
CA VAL A 29 -13.98 1.71 -0.53
C VAL A 29 -12.62 2.38 -0.54
N ALA A 30 -11.75 2.00 0.41
CA ALA A 30 -10.35 2.43 0.39
C ALA A 30 -9.62 1.67 -0.73
N THR A 31 -9.01 2.41 -1.65
CA THR A 31 -8.46 1.83 -2.87
C THR A 31 -6.93 1.98 -2.90
N VAL A 32 -6.24 0.90 -3.27
CA VAL A 32 -4.80 0.91 -3.50
C VAL A 32 -4.52 0.91 -5.00
N ALA A 33 -3.25 0.96 -5.39
CA ALA A 33 -2.86 0.94 -6.79
C ALA A 33 -3.28 -0.37 -7.48
N VAL A 34 -3.35 -0.34 -8.80
CA VAL A 34 -3.65 -1.54 -9.60
C VAL A 34 -2.62 -2.63 -9.27
N GLY A 35 -3.09 -3.80 -8.89
CA GLY A 35 -2.23 -4.91 -8.48
C GLY A 35 -1.58 -4.73 -7.12
N GLY A 36 -1.97 -3.71 -6.32
CA GLY A 36 -1.32 -3.35 -5.06
C GLY A 36 -1.73 -4.19 -3.85
N GLY A 37 -1.68 -5.52 -3.96
CA GLY A 37 -2.07 -6.41 -2.85
C GLY A 37 -1.21 -6.23 -1.59
N ASP A 38 0.09 -6.00 -1.74
CA ASP A 38 0.98 -5.75 -0.60
C ASP A 38 0.58 -4.49 0.15
N ASN A 39 0.31 -3.40 -0.56
CA ASN A 39 -0.14 -2.15 0.06
C ASN A 39 -1.53 -2.29 0.68
N ALA A 40 -2.40 -3.12 0.12
CA ALA A 40 -3.69 -3.41 0.75
C ALA A 40 -3.52 -4.09 2.11
N ALA A 41 -2.56 -5.02 2.23
CA ALA A 41 -2.23 -5.67 3.50
C ALA A 41 -1.69 -4.66 4.52
N TYR A 42 -0.79 -3.77 4.11
CA TYR A 42 -0.28 -2.71 4.98
C TYR A 42 -1.39 -1.75 5.42
N LEU A 43 -2.27 -1.37 4.51
CA LEU A 43 -3.40 -0.49 4.82
C LEU A 43 -4.34 -1.15 5.83
N ALA A 44 -4.64 -2.44 5.66
CA ALA A 44 -5.45 -3.20 6.61
C ALA A 44 -4.78 -3.25 8.00
N ALA A 45 -3.47 -3.48 8.04
CA ALA A 45 -2.70 -3.48 9.29
C ALA A 45 -2.72 -2.11 9.97
N GLN A 46 -2.61 -1.02 9.19
CA GLN A 46 -2.70 0.34 9.72
C GLN A 46 -4.07 0.62 10.34
N MET A 47 -5.15 0.18 9.70
CA MET A 47 -6.50 0.33 10.24
C MET A 47 -6.66 -0.45 11.55
N LEU A 48 -6.15 -1.67 11.62
CA LEU A 48 -6.19 -2.50 12.83
C LEU A 48 -5.30 -1.95 13.94
N SER A 49 -4.24 -1.23 13.61
CA SER A 49 -3.32 -0.65 14.60
C SER A 49 -3.98 0.41 15.48
N ILE A 50 -5.12 0.95 15.06
CA ILE A 50 -5.90 1.87 15.88
C ILE A 50 -6.38 1.17 17.16
N LYS A 51 -6.76 -0.09 17.05
CA LYS A 51 -7.23 -0.90 18.18
C LYS A 51 -6.12 -1.71 18.83
N TYR A 52 -5.13 -2.14 18.07
CA TYR A 52 -4.06 -3.04 18.52
C TYR A 52 -2.71 -2.33 18.49
N PRO A 53 -2.25 -1.72 19.60
CA PRO A 53 -0.99 -0.95 19.62
C PRO A 53 0.24 -1.75 19.21
N ILE A 54 0.24 -3.07 19.42
CA ILE A 54 1.37 -3.92 18.99
C ILE A 54 1.57 -3.90 17.47
N LEU A 55 0.49 -3.75 16.70
CA LEU A 55 0.59 -3.62 15.26
C LEU A 55 1.21 -2.27 14.86
N ALA A 56 0.90 -1.21 15.59
CA ALA A 56 1.50 0.09 15.35
C ALA A 56 3.02 0.05 15.56
N GLU A 57 3.49 -0.62 16.60
CA GLU A 57 4.91 -0.80 16.87
C GLU A 57 5.60 -1.59 15.77
N LYS A 58 4.98 -2.68 15.30
CA LYS A 58 5.53 -3.52 14.22
C LYS A 58 5.60 -2.76 12.90
N LEU A 59 4.58 -1.96 12.58
CA LEU A 59 4.56 -1.14 11.37
C LEU A 59 5.67 -0.07 11.41
N LEU A 60 5.85 0.58 12.56
CA LEU A 60 6.90 1.57 12.73
C LEU A 60 8.28 0.95 12.54
N ALA A 61 8.53 -0.21 13.17
CA ALA A 61 9.79 -0.92 13.03
C ALA A 61 10.05 -1.34 11.57
N HIS A 62 9.00 -1.77 10.86
CA HIS A 62 9.11 -2.13 9.44
C HIS A 62 9.47 -0.92 8.58
N ARG A 63 8.85 0.23 8.81
CA ARG A 63 9.16 1.47 8.09
C ARG A 63 10.59 1.92 8.34
N GLU A 64 11.07 1.81 9.57
CA GLU A 64 12.45 2.14 9.91
C GLU A 64 13.44 1.24 9.18
N ARG A 65 13.15 -0.06 9.07
CA ARG A 65 13.98 -1.00 8.31
C ARG A 65 14.00 -0.67 6.81
N MET A 66 12.86 -0.29 6.26
CA MET A 66 12.78 0.11 4.85
C MET A 66 13.57 1.38 4.59
N ALA A 67 13.48 2.37 5.46
CA ALA A 67 14.24 3.61 5.35
C ALA A 67 15.75 3.34 5.46
N ALA A 68 16.17 2.49 6.38
CA ALA A 68 17.58 2.10 6.54
C ALA A 68 18.10 1.38 5.30
N ALA A 69 17.30 0.51 4.69
CA ALA A 69 17.68 -0.19 3.45
C ALA A 69 17.88 0.79 2.29
N ILE A 70 17.00 1.77 2.15
CA ILE A 70 17.13 2.81 1.12
C ILE A 70 18.38 3.66 1.34
N GLU A 71 18.67 4.06 2.57
CA GLU A 71 19.87 4.82 2.90
C GLU A 71 21.15 4.03 2.61
N ALA A 72 21.16 2.74 2.91
CA ALA A 72 22.30 1.88 2.61
C ALA A 72 22.54 1.75 1.10
N ASP A 73 21.49 1.59 0.31
CA ASP A 73 21.57 1.55 -1.15
C ASP A 73 22.07 2.87 -1.71
N ASP A 74 21.61 3.99 -1.19
CA ASP A 74 22.03 5.33 -1.62
C ASP A 74 23.52 5.56 -1.34
N ARG A 75 24.00 5.16 -0.17
CA ARG A 75 25.44 5.23 0.17
C ARG A 75 26.29 4.37 -0.78
N GLN A 76 25.83 3.18 -1.09
CA GLN A 76 26.53 2.29 -2.00
C GLN A 76 26.64 2.91 -3.39
N ILE A 77 25.60 3.52 -3.90
CA ILE A 77 25.61 4.22 -5.18
C ILE A 77 26.59 5.39 -5.14
N GLN A 78 26.64 6.16 -4.06
CA GLN A 78 27.57 7.28 -3.91
C GLN A 78 29.03 6.82 -3.86
N GLU A 79 29.31 5.69 -3.23
CA GLU A 79 30.67 5.12 -3.18
C GLU A 79 31.12 4.61 -4.54
N GLU A 80 30.21 4.14 -5.40
CA GLU A 80 30.50 3.67 -6.74
C GLU A 80 30.71 4.79 -7.76
N LEU A 81 30.26 5.98 -7.45
CA LEU A 81 30.43 7.16 -8.29
C LEU A 81 31.74 7.89 -7.97
#